data_20c4a2bddde7a6341ad141206c3222d1
#
_entry.id   20c4a2bddde7a6341ad141206c3222d1
#
_cell.length_a   1.000
_cell.length_b   1.000
_cell.length_c   1.000
_cell.angle_alpha   90.00
_cell.angle_beta   90.00
_cell.angle_gamma   90.00
#
_symmetry.space_group_name_H-M   'P 1'
#
loop_
_entity.id
_entity.type
_entity.pdbx_description
1 polymer ?
#
loop_
_entity_poly.entity_id
_entity_poly.type
_entity_poly.pdbx_seq_one_letter_code
_entity_poly.pdbx_strand_id
1 'polypeptide(L)'
;NLLDARLNNQPMDKLPLPGAALWLLYQKYGPAAPISAAQMATVGASYRSYLEWQSDVAALQNQRAALLVQLDSMGLENRPLSWLTAWAQQQGNLPPIQLSEYWSDIDSANLSLSGAHTLQGHHAILSFMDELGKASRDQALWKEQRQRFLVQYQNDTQDAWYRFLQNSLLSAQTRLKTHGEWLETLSVVGTPNDPFLKLLHRSAERLAVIPAQDRTPWANRAVAMARLLQLSQKEDLTTGASALSKLEVANALGGDILKNVAKGGSVQAGVDVMRDELAQAQALSKFQQLIKGVVADLQKSDAQAFQVALDTWGYGADPAVKSAPLWEAADVRT
;
A
#
# COMPACT_ATOMS: atom_id res chain seq x y z
N ASN A 1 -16.42 -16.54 19.41
CA ASN A 1 -16.20 -17.33 18.18
C ASN A 1 -15.71 -18.75 18.49
N LEU A 2 -14.53 -18.96 19.17
CA LEU A 2 -14.05 -20.30 19.54
C LEU A 2 -15.02 -21.03 20.45
N LEU A 3 -15.53 -20.34 21.45
CA LEU A 3 -16.50 -20.88 22.40
C LEU A 3 -17.84 -21.21 21.72
N ASP A 4 -18.31 -20.36 20.81
CA ASP A 4 -19.51 -20.61 20.01
C ASP A 4 -19.32 -21.80 19.07
N ALA A 5 -18.16 -21.92 18.43
CA ALA A 5 -17.83 -23.07 17.60
C ALA A 5 -17.83 -24.37 18.42
N ARG A 6 -17.23 -24.34 19.60
CA ARG A 6 -17.23 -25.49 20.54
C ARG A 6 -18.64 -25.90 20.96
N LEU A 7 -19.47 -24.92 21.31
CA LEU A 7 -20.87 -25.15 21.72
C LEU A 7 -21.72 -25.71 20.58
N ASN A 8 -21.42 -25.33 19.35
CA ASN A 8 -22.11 -25.76 18.12
C ASN A 8 -21.44 -26.95 17.42
N ASN A 9 -20.45 -27.59 18.05
CA ASN A 9 -19.67 -28.69 17.49
C ASN A 9 -19.05 -28.37 16.11
N GLN A 10 -18.62 -27.14 15.92
CA GLN A 10 -17.92 -26.70 14.70
C GLN A 10 -16.40 -26.83 14.87
N PRO A 11 -15.65 -27.07 13.79
CA PRO A 11 -14.19 -27.14 13.85
C PRO A 11 -13.60 -25.80 14.26
N MET A 12 -12.68 -25.80 15.25
CA MET A 12 -12.04 -24.60 15.80
C MET A 12 -10.66 -24.30 15.19
N ASP A 13 -10.11 -25.23 14.44
CA ASP A 13 -8.77 -25.16 13.84
C ASP A 13 -8.59 -24.01 12.84
N LYS A 14 -9.66 -23.64 12.15
CA LYS A 14 -9.67 -22.51 11.19
C LYS A 14 -10.04 -21.16 11.80
N LEU A 15 -10.40 -21.12 13.08
CA LEU A 15 -10.76 -19.88 13.74
C LEU A 15 -9.51 -19.19 14.30
N PRO A 16 -9.46 -17.85 14.21
CA PRO A 16 -8.34 -17.10 14.77
C PRO A 16 -8.27 -17.27 16.29
N LEU A 17 -7.06 -17.33 16.82
CA LEU A 17 -6.81 -17.36 18.25
C LEU A 17 -7.20 -16.03 18.90
N PRO A 18 -7.61 -16.01 20.18
CA PRO A 18 -8.18 -14.83 20.85
C PRO A 18 -7.15 -13.74 21.21
N GLY A 19 -6.16 -13.49 20.34
CA GLY A 19 -5.11 -12.50 20.59
C GLY A 19 -5.64 -11.06 20.68
N ALA A 20 -6.56 -10.68 19.79
CA ALA A 20 -7.09 -9.32 19.75
C ALA A 20 -8.06 -9.02 20.89
N ALA A 21 -8.92 -9.98 21.27
CA ALA A 21 -9.80 -9.84 22.43
C ALA A 21 -9.01 -9.78 23.74
N LEU A 22 -7.94 -10.56 23.87
CA LEU A 22 -7.02 -10.52 25.01
C LEU A 22 -6.30 -9.18 25.11
N TRP A 23 -5.93 -8.56 24.00
CA TRP A 23 -5.30 -7.24 24.01
C TRP A 23 -6.22 -6.14 24.57
N LEU A 24 -7.52 -6.17 24.23
CA LEU A 24 -8.51 -5.25 24.78
C LEU A 24 -8.72 -5.43 26.29
N LEU A 25 -8.84 -6.68 26.72
CA LEU A 25 -8.95 -7.01 28.15
C LEU A 25 -7.69 -6.59 28.90
N TYR A 26 -6.54 -6.81 28.31
CA TYR A 26 -5.25 -6.42 28.89
C TYR A 26 -5.09 -4.90 29.01
N GLN A 27 -5.46 -4.12 28.00
CA GLN A 27 -5.42 -2.65 28.09
C GLN A 27 -6.30 -2.09 29.22
N LYS A 28 -7.43 -2.74 29.50
CA LYS A 28 -8.37 -2.26 30.52
C LYS A 28 -8.05 -2.76 31.94
N TYR A 29 -7.55 -3.97 32.08
CA TYR A 29 -7.41 -4.66 33.34
C TYR A 29 -6.01 -5.21 33.62
N GLY A 30 -5.12 -5.15 32.65
CA GLY A 30 -3.78 -5.71 32.73
C GLY A 30 -2.83 -4.89 33.60
N PRO A 31 -1.80 -5.54 34.13
CA PRO A 31 -0.71 -4.85 34.83
C PRO A 31 0.03 -3.90 33.82
N ALA A 32 0.76 -2.94 34.36
CA ALA A 32 1.48 -1.95 33.57
C ALA A 32 2.58 -2.51 32.63
N ALA A 33 2.92 -3.80 32.75
CA ALA A 33 3.91 -4.44 31.89
C ALA A 33 3.28 -4.99 30.59
N PRO A 34 3.81 -4.68 29.41
CA PRO A 34 3.25 -5.14 28.15
C PRO A 34 3.38 -6.66 27.98
N ILE A 35 2.29 -7.34 27.68
CA ILE A 35 2.31 -8.75 27.24
C ILE A 35 2.82 -8.77 25.78
N SER A 36 3.82 -9.62 25.51
CA SER A 36 4.33 -9.78 24.14
C SER A 36 3.33 -10.52 23.23
N ALA A 37 3.43 -10.30 21.92
CA ALA A 37 2.62 -11.02 20.94
C ALA A 37 2.79 -12.56 21.05
N ALA A 38 3.98 -13.05 21.37
CA ALA A 38 4.27 -14.46 21.58
C ALA A 38 3.53 -15.02 22.83
N GLN A 39 3.50 -14.27 23.92
CA GLN A 39 2.75 -14.65 25.13
C GLN A 39 1.23 -14.68 24.85
N MET A 40 0.71 -13.71 24.09
CA MET A 40 -0.69 -13.71 23.68
C MET A 40 -1.05 -14.90 22.79
N ALA A 41 -0.17 -15.26 21.85
CA ALA A 41 -0.35 -16.45 21.02
C ALA A 41 -0.39 -17.73 21.86
N THR A 42 0.51 -17.86 22.86
CA THR A 42 0.55 -19.00 23.78
C THR A 42 -0.74 -19.11 24.58
N VAL A 43 -1.23 -18.00 25.14
CA VAL A 43 -2.51 -17.98 25.89
C VAL A 43 -3.66 -18.36 24.98
N GLY A 44 -3.69 -17.86 23.73
CA GLY A 44 -4.71 -18.21 22.75
C GLY A 44 -4.72 -19.71 22.41
N ALA A 45 -3.54 -20.30 22.21
CA ALA A 45 -3.40 -21.74 21.96
C ALA A 45 -3.84 -22.57 23.15
N SER A 46 -3.41 -22.19 24.36
CA SER A 46 -3.82 -22.86 25.61
C SER A 46 -5.33 -22.79 25.82
N TYR A 47 -5.96 -21.66 25.50
CA TYR A 47 -7.41 -21.52 25.59
C TYR A 47 -8.15 -22.42 24.58
N ARG A 48 -7.64 -22.56 23.37
CA ARG A 48 -8.20 -23.51 22.38
C ARG A 48 -8.13 -24.95 22.90
N SER A 49 -6.97 -25.38 23.40
CA SER A 49 -6.80 -26.73 23.99
C SER A 49 -7.73 -26.96 25.19
N TYR A 50 -7.91 -25.94 26.06
CA TYR A 50 -8.88 -26.00 27.12
C TYR A 50 -10.31 -26.26 26.63
N LEU A 51 -10.75 -25.53 25.59
CA LEU A 51 -12.08 -25.71 25.01
C LEU A 51 -12.26 -27.09 24.35
N GLU A 52 -11.21 -27.67 23.78
CA GLU A 52 -11.23 -29.00 23.20
C GLU A 52 -11.44 -30.08 24.30
N TRP A 53 -10.83 -29.90 25.45
CA TRP A 53 -10.89 -30.86 26.54
C TRP A 53 -12.13 -30.68 27.43
N GLN A 54 -12.70 -29.49 27.48
CA GLN A 54 -13.87 -29.23 28.32
C GLN A 54 -15.11 -29.94 27.76
N SER A 55 -15.64 -30.88 28.56
CA SER A 55 -16.84 -31.66 28.19
C SER A 55 -18.12 -31.11 28.82
N ASP A 56 -18.02 -30.28 29.88
CA ASP A 56 -19.17 -29.68 30.55
C ASP A 56 -19.76 -28.53 29.75
N VAL A 57 -20.85 -28.79 29.05
CA VAL A 57 -21.58 -27.82 28.21
C VAL A 57 -22.15 -26.68 29.06
N ALA A 58 -22.61 -26.97 30.30
CA ALA A 58 -23.16 -25.93 31.17
C ALA A 58 -22.08 -24.95 31.61
N ALA A 59 -20.88 -25.45 31.94
CA ALA A 59 -19.73 -24.61 32.25
C ALA A 59 -19.33 -23.70 31.05
N LEU A 60 -19.34 -24.24 29.83
CA LEU A 60 -19.08 -23.48 28.63
C LEU A 60 -20.14 -22.38 28.34
N GLN A 61 -21.42 -22.71 28.59
CA GLN A 61 -22.51 -21.73 28.45
C GLN A 61 -22.40 -20.61 29.48
N ASN A 62 -22.08 -20.93 30.75
CA ASN A 62 -21.85 -19.96 31.81
C ASN A 62 -20.64 -19.07 31.49
N GLN A 63 -19.55 -19.64 30.97
CA GLN A 63 -18.40 -18.89 30.55
C GLN A 63 -18.73 -17.94 29.40
N ARG A 64 -19.53 -18.39 28.42
CA ARG A 64 -20.03 -17.55 27.33
C ARG A 64 -20.84 -16.37 27.85
N ALA A 65 -21.76 -16.62 28.75
CA ALA A 65 -22.58 -15.56 29.35
C ALA A 65 -21.73 -14.55 30.13
N ALA A 66 -20.75 -15.01 30.91
CA ALA A 66 -19.82 -14.13 31.62
C ALA A 66 -18.96 -13.26 30.65
N LEU A 67 -18.47 -13.84 29.57
CA LEU A 67 -17.73 -13.09 28.54
C LEU A 67 -18.59 -12.03 27.81
N LEU A 68 -19.86 -12.34 27.55
CA LEU A 68 -20.80 -11.39 27.00
C LEU A 68 -21.06 -10.20 27.91
N VAL A 69 -21.25 -10.46 29.23
CA VAL A 69 -21.39 -9.40 30.24
C VAL A 69 -20.14 -8.53 30.32
N GLN A 70 -18.96 -9.14 30.22
CA GLN A 70 -17.69 -8.38 30.18
C GLN A 70 -17.59 -7.52 28.92
N LEU A 71 -17.95 -8.04 27.74
CA LEU A 71 -18.00 -7.28 26.49
C LEU A 71 -18.94 -6.08 26.60
N ASP A 72 -20.15 -6.28 27.16
CA ASP A 72 -21.08 -5.19 27.42
C ASP A 72 -20.49 -4.12 28.35
N SER A 73 -19.84 -4.57 29.46
CA SER A 73 -19.22 -3.66 30.43
C SER A 73 -18.10 -2.82 29.84
N MET A 74 -17.43 -3.31 28.78
CA MET A 74 -16.41 -2.56 28.04
C MET A 74 -17.04 -1.45 27.19
N GLY A 75 -18.35 -1.47 26.97
CA GLY A 75 -19.07 -0.44 26.21
C GLY A 75 -18.55 -0.29 24.78
N LEU A 76 -18.13 -1.40 24.15
CA LEU A 76 -17.57 -1.36 22.77
C LEU A 76 -18.56 -0.77 21.77
N GLU A 77 -19.85 -0.97 22.01
CA GLU A 77 -20.93 -0.44 21.18
C GLU A 77 -21.07 1.08 21.25
N ASN A 78 -20.60 1.69 22.38
CA ASN A 78 -20.66 3.13 22.62
C ASN A 78 -19.30 3.85 22.48
N ARG A 79 -18.22 3.12 22.22
CA ARG A 79 -16.88 3.71 22.09
C ARG A 79 -16.50 3.92 20.64
N PRO A 80 -15.83 5.05 20.31
CA PRO A 80 -15.22 5.22 19.01
C PRO A 80 -14.23 4.07 18.75
N LEU A 81 -14.28 3.49 17.55
CA LEU A 81 -13.40 2.37 17.16
C LEU A 81 -11.99 2.84 16.76
N SER A 82 -11.62 4.10 17.02
CA SER A 82 -10.30 4.69 16.68
C SER A 82 -9.11 3.90 17.26
N TRP A 83 -9.32 3.20 18.39
CA TRP A 83 -8.30 2.32 18.97
C TRP A 83 -7.90 1.14 18.08
N LEU A 84 -8.72 0.77 17.07
CA LEU A 84 -8.38 -0.29 16.10
C LEU A 84 -7.13 0.05 15.28
N THR A 85 -6.95 1.30 14.93
CA THR A 85 -5.74 1.77 14.23
C THR A 85 -4.51 1.60 15.13
N ALA A 86 -4.61 2.01 16.40
CA ALA A 86 -3.54 1.82 17.38
C ALA A 86 -3.26 0.34 17.65
N TRP A 87 -4.30 -0.49 17.73
CA TRP A 87 -4.15 -1.94 17.82
C TRP A 87 -3.38 -2.51 16.63
N ALA A 88 -3.73 -2.13 15.40
CA ALA A 88 -3.06 -2.62 14.21
C ALA A 88 -1.57 -2.18 14.16
N GLN A 89 -1.24 -0.98 14.66
CA GLN A 89 0.14 -0.50 14.76
C GLN A 89 1.01 -1.36 15.68
N GLN A 90 0.43 -1.97 16.69
CA GLN A 90 1.13 -2.81 17.67
C GLN A 90 1.26 -4.27 17.24
N GLN A 91 0.64 -4.67 16.11
CA GLN A 91 0.75 -6.02 15.61
C GLN A 91 2.14 -6.25 14.98
N GLY A 92 2.90 -7.19 15.52
CA GLY A 92 4.25 -7.50 15.03
C GLY A 92 4.29 -8.07 13.59
N ASN A 93 3.16 -8.54 13.08
CA ASN A 93 3.01 -9.03 11.70
C ASN A 93 2.56 -7.95 10.70
N LEU A 94 2.41 -6.70 11.14
CA LEU A 94 2.07 -5.55 10.33
C LEU A 94 3.19 -4.50 10.36
N PRO A 95 4.36 -4.79 9.73
CA PRO A 95 5.48 -3.87 9.78
C PRO A 95 5.14 -2.55 9.09
N PRO A 96 5.67 -1.43 9.60
CA PRO A 96 5.57 -0.16 8.89
C PRO A 96 6.34 -0.22 7.58
N ILE A 97 5.92 0.52 6.58
CA ILE A 97 6.68 0.75 5.36
C ILE A 97 7.71 1.84 5.66
N GLN A 98 8.98 1.53 5.48
CA GLN A 98 10.06 2.47 5.70
C GLN A 98 10.55 3.07 4.38
N LEU A 99 10.93 4.33 4.39
CA LEU A 99 11.44 4.99 3.20
C LEU A 99 12.79 4.41 2.76
N SER A 100 13.58 3.87 3.70
CA SER A 100 14.82 3.13 3.44
C SER A 100 14.64 1.86 2.59
N GLU A 101 13.42 1.35 2.44
CA GLU A 101 13.13 0.24 1.49
C GLU A 101 13.26 0.68 0.02
N TYR A 102 13.21 1.98 -0.24
CA TYR A 102 13.18 2.57 -1.58
C TYR A 102 14.45 3.34 -1.91
N TRP A 103 15.07 3.94 -0.93
CA TRP A 103 16.32 4.69 -1.07
C TRP A 103 17.32 4.26 -0.01
N SER A 104 18.51 3.83 -0.43
CA SER A 104 19.65 3.63 0.46
C SER A 104 20.03 4.95 1.15
N ASP A 105 20.60 4.89 2.35
CA ASP A 105 21.19 6.02 3.11
C ASP A 105 20.22 7.15 3.54
N ILE A 106 18.93 6.92 3.59
CA ILE A 106 18.02 7.84 4.27
C ILE A 106 18.00 7.46 5.75
N ASP A 107 18.26 8.44 6.61
CA ASP A 107 17.98 8.33 8.04
C ASP A 107 16.47 8.26 8.23
N SER A 108 15.96 7.05 8.17
CA SER A 108 14.53 6.75 8.01
C SER A 108 13.78 6.66 9.35
N ALA A 109 14.45 6.91 10.48
CA ALA A 109 13.86 6.72 11.80
C ALA A 109 12.53 7.49 11.98
N ASN A 110 12.32 8.58 11.21
CA ASN A 110 11.13 9.42 11.27
C ASN A 110 10.26 9.38 10.00
N LEU A 111 10.60 8.56 8.99
CA LEU A 111 9.92 8.55 7.69
C LEU A 111 9.36 7.16 7.41
N SER A 112 8.38 6.76 8.21
CA SER A 112 7.68 5.49 8.05
C SER A 112 6.18 5.69 7.93
N LEU A 113 5.55 4.85 7.12
CA LEU A 113 4.09 4.70 7.09
C LEU A 113 3.70 3.54 7.99
N SER A 114 2.83 3.81 8.96
CA SER A 114 2.33 2.77 9.87
C SER A 114 1.73 1.58 9.12
N GLY A 115 2.02 0.36 9.59
CA GLY A 115 1.45 -0.89 9.09
C GLY A 115 -0.08 -0.91 9.08
N ALA A 116 -0.73 -0.17 9.98
CA ALA A 116 -2.18 -0.01 10.00
C ALA A 116 -2.76 0.59 8.71
N HIS A 117 -2.02 1.44 8.02
CA HIS A 117 -2.46 2.11 6.78
C HIS A 117 -2.04 1.36 5.51
N THR A 118 -1.43 0.19 5.63
CA THR A 118 -1.11 -0.71 4.51
C THR A 118 -2.34 -1.52 4.09
N LEU A 119 -2.24 -2.21 2.95
CA LEU A 119 -3.30 -3.14 2.52
C LEU A 119 -3.48 -4.29 3.52
N GLN A 120 -2.38 -4.81 4.07
CA GLN A 120 -2.42 -5.86 5.09
C GLN A 120 -3.08 -5.37 6.37
N GLY A 121 -2.73 -4.14 6.83
CA GLY A 121 -3.37 -3.52 7.98
C GLY A 121 -4.87 -3.30 7.79
N HIS A 122 -5.28 -2.90 6.59
CA HIS A 122 -6.70 -2.78 6.25
C HIS A 122 -7.44 -4.12 6.39
N HIS A 123 -6.90 -5.19 5.83
CA HIS A 123 -7.52 -6.51 5.94
C HIS A 123 -7.56 -7.00 7.39
N ALA A 124 -6.50 -6.79 8.16
CA ALA A 124 -6.47 -7.17 9.58
C ALA A 124 -7.53 -6.42 10.39
N ILE A 125 -7.67 -5.10 10.19
CA ILE A 125 -8.69 -4.27 10.85
C ILE A 125 -10.10 -4.75 10.47
N LEU A 126 -10.38 -4.99 9.19
CA LEU A 126 -11.69 -5.46 8.75
C LEU A 126 -12.03 -6.83 9.34
N SER A 127 -11.08 -7.78 9.29
CA SER A 127 -11.26 -9.11 9.87
C SER A 127 -11.58 -9.02 11.36
N PHE A 128 -10.87 -8.19 12.09
CA PHE A 128 -11.12 -8.02 13.52
C PHE A 128 -12.46 -7.33 13.80
N MET A 129 -12.84 -6.34 13.01
CA MET A 129 -14.16 -5.73 13.10
C MET A 129 -15.29 -6.74 12.87
N ASP A 130 -15.11 -7.66 11.91
CA ASP A 130 -16.09 -8.71 11.64
C ASP A 130 -16.22 -9.68 12.82
N GLU A 131 -15.13 -9.98 13.52
CA GLU A 131 -15.15 -10.77 14.77
C GLU A 131 -15.89 -10.04 15.88
N LEU A 132 -15.59 -8.76 16.08
CA LEU A 132 -16.27 -7.93 17.08
C LEU A 132 -17.77 -7.81 16.78
N GLY A 133 -18.13 -7.63 15.50
CA GLY A 133 -19.52 -7.54 15.08
C GLY A 133 -20.34 -8.80 15.38
N LYS A 134 -19.72 -9.99 15.25
CA LYS A 134 -20.38 -11.25 15.64
C LYS A 134 -20.64 -11.36 17.16
N ALA A 135 -19.87 -10.65 17.96
CA ALA A 135 -20.00 -10.61 19.42
C ALA A 135 -20.93 -9.49 19.91
N SER A 136 -21.24 -8.51 19.07
CA SER A 136 -22.13 -7.38 19.41
C SER A 136 -23.58 -7.85 19.56
N ARG A 137 -24.28 -7.35 20.58
CA ARG A 137 -25.70 -7.60 20.80
C ARG A 137 -26.59 -6.68 19.96
N ASP A 138 -26.22 -5.40 19.87
CA ASP A 138 -26.90 -4.42 19.05
C ASP A 138 -26.23 -4.30 17.69
N GLN A 139 -26.74 -5.07 16.73
CA GLN A 139 -26.23 -5.08 15.36
C GLN A 139 -26.45 -3.75 14.62
N ALA A 140 -27.50 -3.00 14.99
CA ALA A 140 -27.78 -1.70 14.36
C ALA A 140 -26.75 -0.66 14.81
N LEU A 141 -26.51 -0.57 16.11
CA LEU A 141 -25.52 0.35 16.67
C LEU A 141 -24.11 -0.03 16.22
N TRP A 142 -23.79 -1.34 16.19
CA TRP A 142 -22.51 -1.81 15.66
C TRP A 142 -22.27 -1.41 14.21
N LYS A 143 -23.26 -1.57 13.36
CA LYS A 143 -23.19 -1.17 11.94
C LYS A 143 -22.92 0.33 11.78
N GLU A 144 -23.56 1.15 12.60
CA GLU A 144 -23.36 2.60 12.59
C GLU A 144 -21.93 2.97 13.03
N GLN A 145 -21.44 2.40 14.13
CA GLN A 145 -20.08 2.63 14.64
C GLN A 145 -19.03 2.16 13.64
N ARG A 146 -19.24 1.00 13.03
CA ARG A 146 -18.39 0.48 11.97
C ARG A 146 -18.30 1.45 10.80
N GLN A 147 -19.45 1.95 10.33
CA GLN A 147 -19.48 2.88 9.21
C GLN A 147 -18.75 4.19 9.52
N ARG A 148 -19.00 4.77 10.68
CA ARG A 148 -18.31 5.99 11.13
C ARG A 148 -16.79 5.78 11.18
N PHE A 149 -16.36 4.67 11.76
CA PHE A 149 -14.94 4.34 11.83
C PHE A 149 -14.32 4.16 10.45
N LEU A 150 -14.98 3.43 9.53
CA LEU A 150 -14.46 3.20 8.18
C LEU A 150 -14.25 4.51 7.42
N VAL A 151 -15.19 5.44 7.50
CA VAL A 151 -15.06 6.76 6.87
C VAL A 151 -13.83 7.50 7.42
N GLN A 152 -13.70 7.56 8.75
CA GLN A 152 -12.56 8.22 9.38
C GLN A 152 -11.24 7.54 9.04
N TYR A 153 -11.18 6.20 9.14
CA TYR A 153 -9.99 5.42 8.83
C TYR A 153 -9.54 5.54 7.36
N GLN A 154 -10.49 5.66 6.42
CA GLN A 154 -10.19 5.91 5.01
C GLN A 154 -9.55 7.28 4.82
N ASN A 155 -10.09 8.32 5.47
CA ASN A 155 -9.52 9.66 5.43
C ASN A 155 -8.11 9.69 6.05
N ASP A 156 -7.95 9.15 7.25
CA ASP A 156 -6.66 9.07 7.94
C ASP A 156 -5.62 8.30 7.11
N THR A 157 -6.07 7.24 6.40
CA THR A 157 -5.20 6.47 5.49
C THR A 157 -4.75 7.31 4.29
N GLN A 158 -5.66 8.04 3.66
CA GLN A 158 -5.30 8.93 2.56
C GLN A 158 -4.32 10.00 3.01
N ASP A 159 -4.55 10.63 4.15
CA ASP A 159 -3.65 11.64 4.71
C ASP A 159 -2.28 11.06 5.09
N ALA A 160 -2.23 9.86 5.65
CA ALA A 160 -0.98 9.18 5.99
C ALA A 160 -0.15 8.88 4.74
N TRP A 161 -0.77 8.35 3.69
CA TRP A 161 -0.10 8.11 2.40
C TRP A 161 0.35 9.40 1.73
N TYR A 162 -0.47 10.45 1.75
CA TYR A 162 -0.11 11.74 1.18
C TYR A 162 1.15 12.31 1.82
N ARG A 163 1.18 12.34 3.16
CA ARG A 163 2.36 12.82 3.92
C ARG A 163 3.59 11.96 3.65
N PHE A 164 3.41 10.64 3.59
CA PHE A 164 4.51 9.73 3.31
C PHE A 164 5.11 9.97 1.92
N LEU A 165 4.27 10.11 0.88
CA LEU A 165 4.70 10.42 -0.48
C LEU A 165 5.35 11.81 -0.59
N GLN A 166 4.80 12.83 0.06
CA GLN A 166 5.41 14.16 0.11
C GLN A 166 6.80 14.12 0.76
N ASN A 167 6.93 13.46 1.91
CA ASN A 167 8.19 13.31 2.60
C ASN A 167 9.22 12.54 1.77
N SER A 168 8.78 11.55 0.99
CA SER A 168 9.64 10.81 0.08
C SER A 168 10.23 11.69 -1.03
N LEU A 169 9.42 12.58 -1.61
CA LEU A 169 9.87 13.53 -2.63
C LEU A 169 10.85 14.56 -2.05
N LEU A 170 10.55 15.12 -0.87
CA LEU A 170 11.44 16.06 -0.19
C LEU A 170 12.77 15.40 0.17
N SER A 171 12.75 14.17 0.66
CA SER A 171 13.96 13.41 0.99
C SER A 171 14.80 13.13 -0.27
N ALA A 172 14.17 12.79 -1.40
CA ALA A 172 14.88 12.64 -2.65
C ALA A 172 15.56 13.94 -3.09
N GLN A 173 14.87 15.09 -3.00
CA GLN A 173 15.45 16.40 -3.34
C GLN A 173 16.64 16.78 -2.46
N THR A 174 16.57 16.50 -1.16
CA THR A 174 17.67 16.81 -0.24
C THR A 174 18.89 15.93 -0.44
N ARG A 175 18.69 14.73 -0.97
CA ARG A 175 19.73 13.74 -1.19
C ARG A 175 20.49 13.93 -2.50
N LEU A 176 19.84 14.38 -3.56
CA LEU A 176 20.45 14.54 -4.88
C LEU A 176 21.36 15.78 -4.92
N LYS A 177 22.44 15.76 -4.13
CA LYS A 177 23.39 16.87 -4.01
C LYS A 177 24.63 16.70 -4.85
N THR A 178 25.05 15.45 -5.06
CA THR A 178 26.24 15.13 -5.83
C THR A 178 25.89 14.61 -7.22
N HIS A 179 26.82 14.81 -8.16
CA HIS A 179 26.64 14.31 -9.52
C HIS A 179 26.48 12.78 -9.57
N GLY A 180 27.23 12.04 -8.74
CA GLY A 180 27.12 10.58 -8.66
C GLY A 180 25.75 10.10 -8.21
N GLU A 181 25.16 10.74 -7.19
CA GLU A 181 23.81 10.43 -6.69
C GLU A 181 22.74 10.69 -7.75
N TRP A 182 22.89 11.77 -8.54
CA TRP A 182 22.04 12.04 -9.68
C TRP A 182 22.13 10.96 -10.75
N LEU A 183 23.32 10.56 -11.16
CA LEU A 183 23.52 9.51 -12.16
C LEU A 183 22.96 8.16 -11.71
N GLU A 184 23.18 7.78 -10.43
CA GLU A 184 22.63 6.56 -9.87
C GLU A 184 21.10 6.58 -9.90
N THR A 185 20.49 7.67 -9.45
CA THR A 185 19.03 7.84 -9.47
C THR A 185 18.48 7.82 -10.89
N LEU A 186 19.10 8.55 -11.81
CA LEU A 186 18.69 8.58 -13.22
C LEU A 186 18.79 7.21 -13.88
N SER A 187 19.76 6.38 -13.50
CA SER A 187 19.93 5.04 -14.07
C SER A 187 18.74 4.11 -13.82
N VAL A 188 17.98 4.35 -12.77
CA VAL A 188 16.81 3.54 -12.40
C VAL A 188 15.47 4.18 -12.77
N VAL A 189 15.43 5.47 -13.14
CA VAL A 189 14.21 6.17 -13.54
C VAL A 189 13.53 5.48 -14.73
N GLY A 190 12.24 5.23 -14.62
CA GLY A 190 11.43 4.56 -15.64
C GLY A 190 11.73 3.06 -15.81
N THR A 191 12.57 2.47 -14.97
CA THR A 191 12.79 1.01 -14.88
C THR A 191 11.86 0.39 -13.82
N PRO A 192 11.73 -0.95 -13.77
CA PRO A 192 11.02 -1.63 -12.68
C PRO A 192 11.61 -1.36 -11.28
N ASN A 193 12.84 -0.87 -11.23
CA ASN A 193 13.52 -0.54 -9.98
C ASN A 193 13.35 0.91 -9.53
N ASP A 194 12.67 1.72 -10.32
CA ASP A 194 12.37 3.11 -9.99
C ASP A 194 11.63 3.21 -8.65
N PRO A 195 12.22 3.85 -7.64
CA PRO A 195 11.65 3.94 -6.30
C PRO A 195 10.32 4.72 -6.29
N PHE A 196 10.19 5.73 -7.14
CA PHE A 196 8.94 6.51 -7.25
C PHE A 196 7.81 5.67 -7.83
N LEU A 197 8.09 4.85 -8.85
CA LEU A 197 7.10 3.96 -9.44
C LEU A 197 6.70 2.85 -8.46
N LYS A 198 7.64 2.28 -7.71
CA LYS A 198 7.35 1.30 -6.66
C LYS A 198 6.44 1.89 -5.57
N LEU A 199 6.75 3.10 -5.09
CA LEU A 199 5.93 3.80 -4.10
C LEU A 199 4.53 4.12 -4.63
N LEU A 200 4.45 4.64 -5.86
CA LEU A 200 3.18 4.94 -6.51
C LEU A 200 2.33 3.67 -6.63
N HIS A 201 2.92 2.57 -7.06
CA HIS A 201 2.22 1.29 -7.19
C HIS A 201 1.68 0.81 -5.84
N ARG A 202 2.53 0.80 -4.80
CA ARG A 202 2.14 0.36 -3.46
C ARG A 202 1.07 1.26 -2.82
N SER A 203 1.15 2.57 -3.04
CA SER A 203 0.10 3.49 -2.60
C SER A 203 -1.22 3.24 -3.32
N ALA A 204 -1.16 3.04 -4.64
CA ALA A 204 -2.33 2.80 -5.47
C ALA A 204 -3.04 1.49 -5.11
N GLU A 205 -2.32 0.41 -4.83
CA GLU A 205 -2.90 -0.86 -4.36
C GLU A 205 -3.76 -0.66 -3.11
N ARG A 206 -3.26 0.11 -2.15
CA ARG A 206 -4.01 0.40 -0.92
C ARG A 206 -5.18 1.35 -1.15
N LEU A 207 -4.95 2.41 -1.94
CA LEU A 207 -5.98 3.43 -2.21
C LEU A 207 -7.08 2.90 -3.12
N ALA A 208 -6.80 1.93 -4.00
CA ALA A 208 -7.80 1.32 -4.88
C ALA A 208 -8.93 0.59 -4.13
N VAL A 209 -8.67 0.14 -2.90
CA VAL A 209 -9.69 -0.49 -2.04
C VAL A 209 -10.73 0.51 -1.52
N ILE A 210 -10.39 1.81 -1.47
CA ILE A 210 -11.32 2.87 -1.12
C ILE A 210 -12.24 3.12 -2.34
N PRO A 211 -13.56 3.20 -2.18
CA PRO A 211 -14.47 3.52 -3.27
C PRO A 211 -14.09 4.84 -3.96
N ALA A 212 -14.22 4.92 -5.28
CA ALA A 212 -13.73 6.08 -6.06
C ALA A 212 -14.34 7.41 -5.63
N GLN A 213 -15.61 7.40 -5.21
CA GLN A 213 -16.33 8.58 -4.69
C GLN A 213 -15.81 9.05 -3.33
N ASP A 214 -15.17 8.18 -2.55
CA ASP A 214 -14.66 8.47 -1.21
C ASP A 214 -13.14 8.80 -1.24
N ARG A 215 -12.52 8.72 -2.42
CA ARG A 215 -11.11 9.09 -2.60
C ARG A 215 -10.96 10.59 -2.80
N THR A 216 -9.90 11.12 -2.22
CA THR A 216 -9.45 12.49 -2.54
C THR A 216 -9.01 12.61 -4.01
N PRO A 217 -9.00 13.83 -4.59
CA PRO A 217 -8.56 14.01 -5.97
C PRO A 217 -7.15 13.48 -6.26
N TRP A 218 -6.22 13.63 -5.32
CA TRP A 218 -4.86 13.12 -5.50
C TRP A 218 -4.82 11.58 -5.47
N ALA A 219 -5.60 10.93 -4.58
CA ALA A 219 -5.67 9.47 -4.49
C ALA A 219 -6.27 8.86 -5.77
N ASN A 220 -7.29 9.48 -6.34
CA ASN A 220 -7.84 9.08 -7.64
C ASN A 220 -6.78 9.20 -8.75
N ARG A 221 -5.99 10.28 -8.77
CA ARG A 221 -4.89 10.45 -9.75
C ARG A 221 -3.80 9.39 -9.55
N ALA A 222 -3.41 9.10 -8.31
CA ALA A 222 -2.41 8.09 -8.02
C ALA A 222 -2.84 6.69 -8.50
N VAL A 223 -4.09 6.30 -8.22
CA VAL A 223 -4.66 5.03 -8.69
C VAL A 223 -4.75 4.98 -10.22
N ALA A 224 -5.21 6.07 -10.86
CA ALA A 224 -5.28 6.15 -12.32
C ALA A 224 -3.88 6.06 -12.96
N MET A 225 -2.89 6.78 -12.43
CA MET A 225 -1.51 6.76 -12.92
C MET A 225 -0.88 5.37 -12.79
N ALA A 226 -1.04 4.70 -11.64
CA ALA A 226 -0.52 3.35 -11.45
C ALA A 226 -1.16 2.36 -12.43
N ARG A 227 -2.45 2.50 -12.73
CA ARG A 227 -3.15 1.70 -13.73
C ARG A 227 -2.60 1.95 -15.14
N LEU A 228 -2.39 3.20 -15.53
CA LEU A 228 -1.80 3.56 -16.81
C LEU A 228 -0.38 3.00 -16.96
N LEU A 229 0.43 3.05 -15.88
CA LEU A 229 1.77 2.45 -15.86
C LEU A 229 1.74 0.93 -16.05
N GLN A 230 0.82 0.24 -15.41
CA GLN A 230 0.65 -1.21 -15.62
C GLN A 230 0.25 -1.54 -17.05
N LEU A 231 -0.60 -0.73 -17.65
CA LEU A 231 -1.00 -0.89 -19.05
C LEU A 231 0.17 -0.59 -20.01
N SER A 232 0.95 0.46 -19.74
CA SER A 232 2.09 0.85 -20.60
C SER A 232 3.23 -0.18 -20.59
N GLN A 233 3.36 -0.99 -19.54
CA GLN A 233 4.37 -2.04 -19.42
C GLN A 233 4.01 -3.35 -20.14
N LYS A 234 2.76 -3.53 -20.55
CA LYS A 234 2.35 -4.68 -21.35
C LYS A 234 2.74 -4.46 -22.80
N GLU A 235 3.88 -5.00 -23.21
CA GLU A 235 4.47 -4.84 -24.56
C GLU A 235 3.52 -5.20 -25.72
N ASP A 236 2.55 -6.11 -25.50
CA ASP A 236 1.59 -6.54 -26.53
C ASP A 236 0.58 -5.46 -26.94
N LEU A 237 0.50 -4.34 -26.24
CA LEU A 237 -0.43 -3.26 -26.59
C LEU A 237 0.11 -2.31 -27.65
N THR A 238 1.41 -2.32 -27.94
CA THR A 238 2.07 -1.39 -28.86
C THR A 238 2.24 -1.95 -30.27
N THR A 239 2.18 -3.28 -30.44
CA THR A 239 2.44 -3.96 -31.71
C THR A 239 1.21 -4.73 -32.21
N GLY A 240 0.16 -4.03 -32.67
CA GLY A 240 -0.91 -4.64 -33.47
C GLY A 240 -1.62 -5.83 -32.81
N ALA A 241 -1.99 -5.70 -31.58
CA ALA A 241 -2.58 -6.73 -30.76
C ALA A 241 -3.76 -7.47 -31.40
N SER A 242 -3.69 -8.78 -31.41
CA SER A 242 -4.77 -9.69 -31.77
C SER A 242 -6.04 -9.43 -30.96
N ALA A 243 -7.21 -9.86 -31.47
CA ALA A 243 -8.49 -9.69 -30.75
C ALA A 243 -8.49 -10.24 -29.32
N LEU A 244 -7.63 -11.22 -29.01
CA LEU A 244 -7.48 -11.81 -27.68
C LEU A 244 -6.79 -10.88 -26.67
N SER A 245 -5.77 -10.12 -27.10
CA SER A 245 -5.13 -9.14 -26.20
C SER A 245 -6.05 -7.93 -25.92
N LYS A 246 -6.93 -7.58 -26.87
CA LYS A 246 -7.98 -6.58 -26.63
C LYS A 246 -9.02 -7.07 -25.60
N LEU A 247 -9.29 -8.37 -25.57
CA LEU A 247 -10.19 -8.98 -24.59
C LEU A 247 -9.56 -9.06 -23.18
N GLU A 248 -8.24 -9.33 -23.10
CA GLU A 248 -7.50 -9.30 -21.82
C GLU A 248 -7.36 -7.89 -21.26
N VAL A 249 -7.15 -6.90 -22.14
CA VAL A 249 -7.17 -5.47 -21.77
C VAL A 249 -8.58 -5.07 -21.36
N ALA A 250 -9.61 -5.49 -22.09
CA ALA A 250 -11.01 -5.28 -21.71
C ALA A 250 -11.33 -5.96 -20.37
N ASN A 251 -10.80 -7.13 -20.07
CA ASN A 251 -10.96 -7.77 -18.76
C ASN A 251 -10.20 -7.05 -17.64
N ALA A 252 -8.98 -6.56 -17.90
CA ALA A 252 -8.20 -5.80 -16.92
C ALA A 252 -8.81 -4.40 -16.64
N LEU A 253 -9.39 -3.78 -17.66
CA LEU A 253 -10.12 -2.51 -17.58
C LEU A 253 -11.60 -2.72 -17.23
N GLY A 254 -12.14 -3.86 -17.58
CA GLY A 254 -13.58 -4.12 -17.71
C GLY A 254 -14.34 -4.32 -16.39
N GLY A 255 -13.67 -4.47 -15.25
CA GLY A 255 -14.39 -4.58 -13.97
C GLY A 255 -15.24 -3.34 -13.67
N ASP A 256 -14.75 -2.15 -14.00
CA ASP A 256 -15.47 -0.89 -13.79
C ASP A 256 -16.37 -0.52 -14.99
N ILE A 257 -15.98 -0.91 -16.22
CA ILE A 257 -16.80 -0.70 -17.42
C ILE A 257 -18.03 -1.60 -17.39
N LEU A 258 -17.87 -2.87 -17.06
CA LEU A 258 -19.00 -3.80 -16.91
C LEU A 258 -19.96 -3.35 -15.78
N LYS A 259 -19.44 -2.80 -14.68
CA LYS A 259 -20.27 -2.22 -13.62
C LYS A 259 -21.02 -0.98 -14.08
N ASN A 260 -20.41 -0.14 -14.92
CA ASN A 260 -21.07 1.06 -15.46
C ASN A 260 -22.13 0.70 -16.52
N VAL A 261 -21.87 -0.29 -17.37
CA VAL A 261 -22.84 -0.83 -18.33
C VAL A 261 -24.00 -1.50 -17.59
N ALA A 262 -23.70 -2.28 -16.55
CA ALA A 262 -24.73 -2.89 -15.69
C ALA A 262 -25.60 -1.85 -14.91
N LYS A 263 -25.08 -0.62 -14.73
CA LYS A 263 -25.83 0.52 -14.14
C LYS A 263 -26.59 1.36 -15.18
N GLY A 264 -26.71 0.91 -16.43
CA GLY A 264 -27.47 1.59 -17.49
C GLY A 264 -26.67 2.52 -18.38
N GLY A 265 -25.33 2.49 -18.30
CA GLY A 265 -24.45 3.19 -19.25
C GLY A 265 -24.42 2.52 -20.62
N SER A 266 -24.22 3.31 -21.69
CA SER A 266 -24.11 2.75 -23.04
C SER A 266 -22.79 2.00 -23.22
N VAL A 267 -22.81 0.89 -23.95
CA VAL A 267 -21.60 0.12 -24.34
C VAL A 267 -20.60 1.03 -25.08
N GLN A 268 -21.11 1.95 -25.89
CA GLN A 268 -20.27 2.90 -26.65
C GLN A 268 -19.47 3.83 -25.73
N ALA A 269 -20.08 4.37 -24.67
CA ALA A 269 -19.36 5.19 -23.70
C ALA A 269 -18.24 4.42 -22.98
N GLY A 270 -18.45 3.12 -22.71
CA GLY A 270 -17.43 2.24 -22.17
C GLY A 270 -16.24 2.03 -23.13
N VAL A 271 -16.52 1.87 -24.42
CA VAL A 271 -15.50 1.72 -25.48
C VAL A 271 -14.70 3.01 -25.66
N ASP A 272 -15.34 4.16 -25.59
CA ASP A 272 -14.66 5.46 -25.74
C ASP A 272 -13.72 5.73 -24.56
N VAL A 273 -14.15 5.47 -23.33
CA VAL A 273 -13.28 5.55 -22.13
C VAL A 273 -12.06 4.61 -22.26
N MET A 274 -12.28 3.38 -22.73
CA MET A 274 -11.19 2.43 -22.91
C MET A 274 -10.19 2.88 -23.98
N ARG A 275 -10.67 3.50 -25.08
CA ARG A 275 -9.82 4.08 -26.12
C ARG A 275 -8.96 5.21 -25.58
N ASP A 276 -9.54 6.09 -24.76
CA ASP A 276 -8.82 7.22 -24.16
C ASP A 276 -7.76 6.73 -23.15
N GLU A 277 -8.08 5.76 -22.30
CA GLU A 277 -7.11 5.16 -21.38
C GLU A 277 -5.95 4.49 -22.14
N LEU A 278 -6.23 3.78 -23.24
CA LEU A 278 -5.21 3.17 -24.08
C LEU A 278 -4.31 4.22 -24.74
N ALA A 279 -4.88 5.30 -25.25
CA ALA A 279 -4.12 6.41 -25.82
C ALA A 279 -3.22 7.08 -24.77
N GLN A 280 -3.71 7.27 -23.55
CA GLN A 280 -2.92 7.79 -22.44
C GLN A 280 -1.79 6.83 -22.03
N ALA A 281 -2.03 5.53 -21.97
CA ALA A 281 -1.01 4.53 -21.68
C ALA A 281 0.10 4.50 -22.76
N GLN A 282 -0.27 4.62 -24.04
CA GLN A 282 0.69 4.74 -25.14
C GLN A 282 1.51 6.03 -25.06
N ALA A 283 0.89 7.16 -24.74
CA ALA A 283 1.59 8.43 -24.54
C ALA A 283 2.59 8.34 -23.36
N LEU A 284 2.19 7.68 -22.28
CA LEU A 284 3.05 7.45 -21.13
C LEU A 284 4.24 6.53 -21.46
N SER A 285 4.02 5.47 -22.24
CA SER A 285 5.09 4.58 -22.73
C SER A 285 6.10 5.35 -23.58
N LYS A 286 5.63 6.20 -24.51
CA LYS A 286 6.51 7.07 -25.30
C LYS A 286 7.31 8.04 -24.43
N PHE A 287 6.67 8.65 -23.43
CA PHE A 287 7.34 9.52 -22.48
C PHE A 287 8.43 8.78 -21.69
N GLN A 288 8.16 7.56 -21.21
CA GLN A 288 9.17 6.74 -20.54
C GLN A 288 10.35 6.39 -21.45
N GLN A 289 10.09 6.11 -22.74
CA GLN A 289 11.15 5.86 -23.72
C GLN A 289 11.99 7.12 -23.96
N LEU A 290 11.37 8.29 -24.04
CA LEU A 290 12.09 9.57 -24.17
C LEU A 290 12.98 9.83 -22.95
N ILE A 291 12.47 9.65 -21.73
CA ILE A 291 13.28 9.78 -20.50
C ILE A 291 14.49 8.84 -20.54
N LYS A 292 14.27 7.56 -20.89
CA LYS A 292 15.39 6.60 -21.02
C LYS A 292 16.43 7.05 -22.06
N GLY A 293 15.99 7.61 -23.18
CA GLY A 293 16.88 8.20 -24.19
C GLY A 293 17.70 9.34 -23.61
N VAL A 294 17.05 10.31 -22.97
CA VAL A 294 17.74 11.45 -22.31
C VAL A 294 18.73 10.99 -21.25
N VAL A 295 18.35 10.02 -20.41
CA VAL A 295 19.26 9.44 -19.39
C VAL A 295 20.48 8.79 -20.04
N ALA A 296 20.29 8.02 -21.11
CA ALA A 296 21.40 7.38 -21.82
C ALA A 296 22.34 8.41 -22.46
N ASP A 297 21.78 9.48 -23.03
CA ASP A 297 22.56 10.58 -23.61
C ASP A 297 23.36 11.34 -22.54
N LEU A 298 22.73 11.62 -21.39
CA LEU A 298 23.41 12.26 -20.26
C LEU A 298 24.56 11.40 -19.73
N GLN A 299 24.35 10.11 -19.56
CA GLN A 299 25.41 9.18 -19.10
C GLN A 299 26.56 9.09 -20.10
N LYS A 300 26.26 9.04 -21.40
CA LYS A 300 27.26 9.03 -22.46
C LYS A 300 28.05 10.34 -22.48
N SER A 301 27.37 11.48 -22.40
CA SER A 301 28.01 12.80 -22.38
C SER A 301 28.90 12.99 -21.16
N ASP A 302 28.50 12.47 -20.01
CA ASP A 302 29.27 12.53 -18.78
C ASP A 302 30.57 11.70 -18.88
N ALA A 303 30.46 10.48 -19.37
CA ALA A 303 31.62 9.62 -19.60
C ALA A 303 32.60 10.23 -20.60
N GLN A 304 32.09 10.84 -21.68
CA GLN A 304 32.93 11.54 -22.68
C GLN A 304 33.60 12.79 -22.09
N ALA A 305 32.86 13.61 -21.32
CA ALA A 305 33.41 14.79 -20.68
C ALA A 305 34.54 14.43 -19.68
N PHE A 306 34.35 13.35 -18.93
CA PHE A 306 35.38 12.84 -18.01
C PHE A 306 36.64 12.35 -18.79
N GLN A 307 36.46 11.58 -19.88
CA GLN A 307 37.57 11.11 -20.69
C GLN A 307 38.34 12.27 -21.34
N VAL A 308 37.62 13.24 -21.89
CA VAL A 308 38.23 14.45 -22.45
C VAL A 308 39.00 15.24 -21.39
N ALA A 309 38.46 15.35 -20.17
CA ALA A 309 39.14 16.02 -19.06
C ALA A 309 40.44 15.29 -18.67
N LEU A 310 40.41 13.95 -18.62
CA LEU A 310 41.61 13.13 -18.35
C LEU A 310 42.66 13.30 -19.45
N ASP A 311 42.24 13.22 -20.72
CA ASP A 311 43.17 13.38 -21.88
C ASP A 311 43.77 14.77 -21.88
N THR A 312 43.00 15.79 -21.57
CA THR A 312 43.46 17.19 -21.48
C THR A 312 44.44 17.39 -20.32
N TRP A 313 44.18 16.78 -19.18
CA TRP A 313 45.08 16.84 -17.99
C TRP A 313 46.41 16.16 -18.26
N GLY A 314 46.42 15.03 -18.98
CA GLY A 314 47.62 14.23 -19.24
C GLY A 314 48.57 14.85 -20.28
N TYR A 315 48.07 15.74 -21.18
CA TYR A 315 48.85 16.23 -22.32
C TYR A 315 49.22 17.73 -22.29
N GLY A 316 48.95 18.44 -21.19
CA GLY A 316 49.23 19.88 -21.10
C GLY A 316 48.50 20.63 -22.19
N ALA A 317 47.24 20.47 -22.28
CA ALA A 317 46.39 20.84 -23.41
C ALA A 317 46.56 22.23 -23.93
N ASP A 318 46.70 22.34 -25.23
CA ASP A 318 46.50 23.59 -25.99
C ASP A 318 45.04 24.07 -25.78
N PRO A 319 44.85 25.24 -25.12
CA PRO A 319 43.48 25.76 -24.87
C PRO A 319 42.73 26.13 -26.15
N ALA A 320 43.39 26.07 -27.33
CA ALA A 320 42.76 26.31 -28.60
C ALA A 320 41.99 25.10 -29.16
N VAL A 321 42.18 23.90 -28.63
CA VAL A 321 41.47 22.69 -29.10
C VAL A 321 40.14 22.58 -28.36
N LYS A 322 39.11 23.16 -28.96
CA LYS A 322 37.71 22.90 -28.56
C LYS A 322 37.35 21.48 -28.98
N SER A 323 37.35 20.54 -28.05
CA SER A 323 36.86 19.20 -28.36
C SER A 323 35.34 19.22 -28.53
N ALA A 324 34.82 18.73 -29.64
CA ALA A 324 33.38 18.64 -29.90
C ALA A 324 32.59 17.96 -28.75
N PRO A 325 33.10 16.87 -28.14
CA PRO A 325 32.40 16.20 -27.03
C PRO A 325 32.14 17.08 -25.81
N LEU A 326 33.03 18.03 -25.46
CA LEU A 326 32.83 18.95 -24.33
C LEU A 326 31.70 19.96 -24.59
N TRP A 327 31.56 20.41 -25.83
CA TRP A 327 30.49 21.34 -26.19
C TRP A 327 29.16 20.63 -26.33
N GLU A 328 29.13 19.44 -26.91
CA GLU A 328 27.92 18.61 -26.95
C GLU A 328 27.40 18.27 -25.53
N ALA A 329 28.29 17.95 -24.60
CA ALA A 329 27.92 17.71 -23.20
C ALA A 329 27.40 18.99 -22.50
N ALA A 330 27.87 20.16 -22.84
CA ALA A 330 27.39 21.44 -22.34
C ALA A 330 26.00 21.77 -22.90
N ASP A 331 25.77 21.53 -24.21
CA ASP A 331 24.47 21.78 -24.84
C ASP A 331 23.34 20.91 -24.33
N VAL A 332 23.65 19.69 -23.90
CA VAL A 332 22.65 18.80 -23.28
C VAL A 332 22.26 19.25 -21.85
N ARG A 333 23.11 20.04 -21.17
CA ARG A 333 22.86 20.56 -19.81
C ARG A 333 22.18 21.92 -19.76
N THR A 334 22.08 22.61 -20.88
CA THR A 334 21.36 23.88 -21.00
C THR A 334 19.95 23.69 -21.52
#